data_2e74ad61936fb521cc20ac0595779331
#
_entry.id   2e74ad61936fb521cc20ac0595779331
#
_cell.length_a   1.000
_cell.length_b   1.000
_cell.length_c   1.000
_cell.angle_alpha   90.00
_cell.angle_beta   90.00
_cell.angle_gamma   90.00
#
_symmetry.space_group_name_H-M   'P 1'
#
loop_
_entity.id
_entity.type
_entity.pdbx_description
1 polymer ?
#
loop_
_entity_poly.entity_id
_entity_poly.type
_entity_poly.pdbx_seq_one_letter_code
_entity_poly.pdbx_strand_id
1 'polypeptide(L)'
;MVLASVITAIACSTALPAQAQGPLKLLIWINNDKGYNGLQRVGDAFAKASGVEVVVQHPEAATDKFQQSVGAGKGPDIFCWPHDRAGEWAQAGLIVPVRPGKQLRGEIEDSAWDAFRYRGKLWGYPLAIEAIGLIYNKALVQTPPATFDDVIRLDKSLQAQRKKAILWDFNKSFFSWPMLAGAGGYVFGRDANGNLDPHQVGVNTPGAILAGNMLLRLITSGTLPKGARYAEMESGFSRGEIAMMISGPWAWDNAKRSHIDFGVAPIPAALPGHPSKSFVGVLGCMIAAPSKVKDIAREFIENYLLKPESLKIINADVPLGVPANKAYYAELAADPHIRATMEIARHGVPAPNIPEAGRFWTAMDAALEAITNGQQSPRDALNGAAARMLAR
;
A
#
# COMPACT_ATOMS: atom_id res chain seq x y z
N MET A 1 16.24 -27.63 88.75
CA MET A 1 15.07 -26.95 88.19
C MET A 1 15.55 -26.00 87.11
N VAL A 2 15.47 -26.43 85.87
CA VAL A 2 15.87 -25.61 84.69
C VAL A 2 14.60 -25.32 83.93
N LEU A 3 14.20 -24.01 83.86
CA LEU A 3 13.05 -23.56 83.07
C LEU A 3 13.50 -23.43 81.61
N ALA A 4 12.84 -24.14 80.71
CA ALA A 4 13.02 -23.97 79.29
C ALA A 4 11.94 -22.97 78.74
N SER A 5 12.39 -21.82 78.24
CA SER A 5 11.54 -20.83 77.57
C SER A 5 11.35 -21.21 76.11
N VAL A 6 10.13 -21.46 75.70
CA VAL A 6 9.72 -21.68 74.31
C VAL A 6 9.44 -20.31 73.68
N ILE A 7 10.25 -19.93 72.69
CA ILE A 7 9.99 -18.73 71.87
C ILE A 7 9.18 -19.17 70.63
N THR A 8 7.93 -18.77 70.57
CA THR A 8 7.06 -18.98 69.40
C THR A 8 7.32 -17.86 68.39
N ALA A 9 7.96 -18.16 67.28
CA ALA A 9 8.15 -17.23 66.14
C ALA A 9 6.86 -17.13 65.32
N ILE A 10 6.19 -16.00 65.40
CA ILE A 10 5.09 -15.67 64.50
C ILE A 10 5.64 -15.21 63.17
N ALA A 11 5.52 -16.07 62.14
CA ALA A 11 5.83 -15.71 60.74
C ALA A 11 4.72 -14.80 60.19
N CYS A 12 4.94 -13.50 60.16
CA CYS A 12 4.09 -12.56 59.45
C CYS A 12 4.34 -12.71 57.94
N SER A 13 3.48 -13.46 57.26
CA SER A 13 3.44 -13.50 55.77
C SER A 13 2.87 -12.17 55.26
N THR A 14 3.76 -11.25 54.88
CA THR A 14 3.36 -10.06 54.13
C THR A 14 3.04 -10.49 52.70
N ALA A 15 1.76 -10.70 52.40
CA ALA A 15 1.29 -10.79 51.02
C ALA A 15 1.55 -9.45 50.36
N LEU A 16 2.51 -9.41 49.43
CA LEU A 16 2.70 -8.27 48.52
C LEU A 16 1.39 -8.06 47.75
N PRO A 17 0.86 -6.83 47.68
CA PRO A 17 -0.32 -6.57 46.87
C PRO A 17 0.05 -6.90 45.40
N ALA A 18 -0.73 -7.78 44.78
CA ALA A 18 -0.66 -7.97 43.34
C ALA A 18 -0.90 -6.59 42.70
N GLN A 19 0.12 -6.00 42.10
CA GLN A 19 -0.04 -4.82 41.27
C GLN A 19 -1.10 -5.16 40.24
N ALA A 20 -2.26 -4.51 40.30
CA ALA A 20 -3.26 -4.59 39.24
C ALA A 20 -2.58 -4.07 37.96
N GLN A 21 -2.14 -4.99 37.10
CA GLN A 21 -1.71 -4.63 35.77
C GLN A 21 -2.92 -3.93 35.12
N GLY A 22 -2.70 -2.70 34.66
CA GLY A 22 -3.73 -1.98 33.90
C GLY A 22 -4.23 -2.85 32.73
N PRO A 23 -5.37 -2.51 32.15
CA PRO A 23 -5.94 -3.31 31.07
C PRO A 23 -4.87 -3.55 29.99
N LEU A 24 -4.77 -4.80 29.51
CA LEU A 24 -3.90 -5.14 28.41
C LEU A 24 -4.27 -4.25 27.21
N LYS A 25 -3.24 -3.71 26.53
CA LYS A 25 -3.43 -2.76 25.44
C LYS A 25 -2.81 -3.30 24.16
N LEU A 26 -3.52 -3.17 23.05
CA LEU A 26 -3.08 -3.47 21.70
C LEU A 26 -3.01 -2.16 20.91
N LEU A 27 -1.80 -1.77 20.51
CA LEU A 27 -1.56 -0.57 19.70
C LEU A 27 -1.38 -0.95 18.24
N ILE A 28 -2.19 -0.35 17.36
CA ILE A 28 -2.19 -0.60 15.92
C ILE A 28 -1.87 0.69 15.18
N TRP A 29 -0.94 0.64 14.23
CA TRP A 29 -0.70 1.74 13.30
C TRP A 29 -1.17 1.37 11.90
N ILE A 30 -1.78 2.34 11.22
CA ILE A 30 -2.23 2.25 9.83
C ILE A 30 -2.22 3.66 9.23
N ASN A 31 -2.19 3.80 7.91
CA ASN A 31 -2.37 5.11 7.29
C ASN A 31 -3.78 5.66 7.46
N ASN A 32 -3.89 6.99 7.50
CA ASN A 32 -5.17 7.69 7.61
C ASN A 32 -6.14 7.36 6.47
N ASP A 33 -5.61 7.18 5.25
CA ASP A 33 -6.35 6.89 4.02
C ASP A 33 -6.69 5.39 3.84
N LYS A 34 -6.46 4.55 4.85
CA LYS A 34 -6.65 3.09 4.79
C LYS A 34 -7.73 2.57 5.75
N GLY A 35 -8.71 3.42 6.12
CA GLY A 35 -9.83 3.01 6.94
C GLY A 35 -9.52 2.91 8.44
N TYR A 36 -8.71 3.82 8.95
CA TYR A 36 -8.29 3.76 10.36
C TYR A 36 -9.45 3.90 11.36
N ASN A 37 -10.49 4.70 11.05
CA ASN A 37 -11.68 4.77 11.90
C ASN A 37 -12.49 3.46 11.87
N GLY A 38 -12.57 2.81 10.71
CA GLY A 38 -13.18 1.49 10.56
C GLY A 38 -12.43 0.45 11.38
N LEU A 39 -11.10 0.47 11.32
CA LEU A 39 -10.25 -0.41 12.11
C LEU A 39 -10.40 -0.16 13.61
N GLN A 40 -10.53 1.11 14.05
CA GLN A 40 -10.81 1.42 15.46
C GLN A 40 -12.16 0.80 15.90
N ARG A 41 -13.23 0.92 15.08
CA ARG A 41 -14.52 0.27 15.41
C ARG A 41 -14.42 -1.25 15.54
N VAL A 42 -13.60 -1.90 14.70
CA VAL A 42 -13.30 -3.34 14.86
C VAL A 42 -12.54 -3.60 16.16
N GLY A 43 -11.57 -2.73 16.49
CA GLY A 43 -10.85 -2.76 17.76
C GLY A 43 -11.76 -2.61 18.99
N ASP A 44 -12.73 -1.70 18.93
CA ASP A 44 -13.70 -1.47 20.01
C ASP A 44 -14.59 -2.72 20.23
N ALA A 45 -14.98 -3.39 19.16
CA ALA A 45 -15.73 -4.65 19.23
C ALA A 45 -14.89 -5.77 19.88
N PHE A 46 -13.62 -5.86 19.52
CA PHE A 46 -12.68 -6.80 20.16
C PHE A 46 -12.46 -6.45 21.64
N ALA A 47 -12.27 -5.18 21.97
CA ALA A 47 -12.09 -4.72 23.33
C ALA A 47 -13.29 -5.10 24.24
N LYS A 48 -14.51 -4.93 23.72
CA LYS A 48 -15.73 -5.32 24.40
C LYS A 48 -15.81 -6.83 24.66
N ALA A 49 -15.32 -7.64 23.74
CA ALA A 49 -15.37 -9.10 23.85
C ALA A 49 -14.24 -9.68 24.72
N SER A 50 -13.04 -9.08 24.68
CA SER A 50 -11.82 -9.65 25.29
C SER A 50 -11.34 -8.93 26.55
N GLY A 51 -11.83 -7.70 26.81
CA GLY A 51 -11.30 -6.83 27.88
C GLY A 51 -9.94 -6.19 27.56
N VAL A 52 -9.45 -6.32 26.32
CA VAL A 52 -8.18 -5.72 25.85
C VAL A 52 -8.46 -4.36 25.22
N GLU A 53 -7.87 -3.28 25.74
CA GLU A 53 -7.95 -1.97 25.10
C GLU A 53 -7.28 -2.00 23.72
N VAL A 54 -7.96 -1.55 22.67
CA VAL A 54 -7.39 -1.41 21.33
C VAL A 54 -7.32 0.06 20.93
N VAL A 55 -6.15 0.51 20.53
CA VAL A 55 -5.92 1.88 20.08
C VAL A 55 -5.33 1.87 18.68
N VAL A 56 -6.01 2.51 17.73
CA VAL A 56 -5.54 2.68 16.36
C VAL A 56 -5.00 4.10 16.19
N GLN A 57 -3.84 4.23 15.57
CA GLN A 57 -3.18 5.50 15.26
C GLN A 57 -2.71 5.55 13.81
N HIS A 58 -2.61 6.75 13.26
CA HIS A 58 -2.12 7.02 11.90
C HIS A 58 -0.99 8.06 11.93
N PRO A 59 0.21 7.71 12.41
CA PRO A 59 1.31 8.66 12.49
C PRO A 59 1.74 9.12 11.09
N GLU A 60 2.05 10.41 10.95
CA GLU A 60 2.72 10.90 9.74
C GLU A 60 4.09 10.24 9.58
N ALA A 61 4.55 10.06 8.33
CA ALA A 61 5.77 9.33 8.00
C ALA A 61 5.83 7.94 8.69
N ALA A 62 4.71 7.20 8.60
CA ALA A 62 4.46 5.99 9.38
C ALA A 62 5.56 4.93 9.24
N THR A 63 6.13 4.74 8.03
CA THR A 63 7.20 3.77 7.76
C THR A 63 8.49 4.10 8.50
N ASP A 64 8.92 5.38 8.45
CA ASP A 64 10.16 5.82 9.09
C ASP A 64 10.01 5.77 10.62
N LYS A 65 8.86 6.23 11.12
CA LYS A 65 8.55 6.14 12.57
C LYS A 65 8.48 4.70 13.05
N PHE A 66 7.92 3.79 12.24
CA PHE A 66 7.88 2.37 12.57
C PHE A 66 9.29 1.80 12.69
N GLN A 67 10.14 2.00 11.70
CA GLN A 67 11.53 1.53 11.74
C GLN A 67 12.29 2.05 12.96
N GLN A 68 12.19 3.35 13.24
CA GLN A 68 12.86 3.97 14.38
C GLN A 68 12.32 3.48 15.73
N SER A 69 10.99 3.48 15.89
CA SER A 69 10.34 3.12 17.16
C SER A 69 10.53 1.64 17.49
N VAL A 70 10.30 0.76 16.52
CA VAL A 70 10.43 -0.69 16.71
C VAL A 70 11.89 -1.10 16.89
N GLY A 71 12.83 -0.48 16.16
CA GLY A 71 14.27 -0.65 16.37
C GLY A 71 14.72 -0.25 17.78
N ALA A 72 14.04 0.71 18.41
CA ALA A 72 14.26 1.12 19.80
C ALA A 72 13.47 0.29 20.83
N GLY A 73 12.79 -0.78 20.43
CA GLY A 73 11.99 -1.64 21.30
C GLY A 73 10.64 -1.03 21.72
N LYS A 74 10.17 -0.03 20.97
CA LYS A 74 8.92 0.72 21.17
C LYS A 74 8.06 0.65 19.91
N GLY A 75 6.95 1.38 19.87
CA GLY A 75 6.09 1.46 18.70
C GLY A 75 4.83 0.60 18.82
N PRO A 76 4.13 0.32 17.70
CA PRO A 76 2.88 -0.44 17.71
C PRO A 76 3.14 -1.93 17.92
N ASP A 77 2.10 -2.65 18.33
CA ASP A 77 2.06 -4.12 18.33
C ASP A 77 1.78 -4.67 16.95
N ILE A 78 0.92 -3.95 16.19
CA ILE A 78 0.54 -4.28 14.80
C ILE A 78 0.81 -3.06 13.94
N PHE A 79 1.43 -3.27 12.77
CA PHE A 79 1.52 -2.25 11.73
C PHE A 79 0.86 -2.76 10.44
N CYS A 80 -0.17 -2.05 10.00
CA CYS A 80 -0.87 -2.35 8.76
C CYS A 80 -0.32 -1.45 7.65
N TRP A 81 0.30 -2.08 6.64
CA TRP A 81 0.99 -1.43 5.53
C TRP A 81 0.99 -2.34 4.30
N PRO A 82 1.15 -1.81 3.07
CA PRO A 82 1.43 -2.63 1.89
C PRO A 82 2.67 -3.51 2.07
N HIS A 83 2.65 -4.66 1.41
CA HIS A 83 3.64 -5.73 1.57
C HIS A 83 5.07 -5.38 1.14
N ASP A 84 5.26 -4.32 0.35
CA ASP A 84 6.53 -3.92 -0.27
C ASP A 84 7.68 -3.69 0.72
N ARG A 85 7.35 -3.42 1.99
CA ARG A 85 8.33 -3.26 3.08
C ARG A 85 8.55 -4.52 3.93
N ALA A 86 7.73 -5.56 3.75
CA ALA A 86 7.75 -6.72 4.64
C ALA A 86 9.10 -7.46 4.62
N GLY A 87 9.74 -7.60 3.45
CA GLY A 87 11.05 -8.23 3.33
C GLY A 87 12.17 -7.45 4.02
N GLU A 88 12.19 -6.13 3.86
CA GLU A 88 13.12 -5.23 4.55
C GLU A 88 12.97 -5.34 6.07
N TRP A 89 11.74 -5.22 6.57
CA TRP A 89 11.47 -5.28 8.01
C TRP A 89 11.69 -6.67 8.61
N ALA A 90 11.44 -7.72 7.83
CA ALA A 90 11.76 -9.09 8.22
C ALA A 90 13.27 -9.31 8.34
N GLN A 91 14.05 -8.80 7.39
CA GLN A 91 15.51 -8.89 7.42
C GLN A 91 16.11 -8.08 8.57
N ALA A 92 15.55 -6.90 8.86
CA ALA A 92 15.96 -6.05 9.97
C ALA A 92 15.48 -6.56 11.34
N GLY A 93 14.69 -7.64 11.40
CA GLY A 93 14.15 -8.19 12.64
C GLY A 93 13.09 -7.32 13.31
N LEU A 94 12.44 -6.43 12.57
CA LEU A 94 11.42 -5.51 13.09
C LEU A 94 10.04 -6.14 13.20
N ILE A 95 9.77 -7.19 12.43
CA ILE A 95 8.50 -7.94 12.45
C ILE A 95 8.76 -9.42 12.70
N VAL A 96 7.73 -10.16 13.09
CA VAL A 96 7.82 -11.61 13.32
C VAL A 96 7.12 -12.41 12.22
N PRO A 97 7.62 -13.64 11.92
CA PRO A 97 6.93 -14.50 10.97
C PRO A 97 5.60 -14.97 11.55
N VAL A 98 4.61 -15.16 10.67
CA VAL A 98 3.26 -15.62 11.03
C VAL A 98 2.99 -17.02 10.49
N ARG A 99 2.09 -17.77 11.16
CA ARG A 99 1.74 -19.13 10.81
C ARG A 99 0.21 -19.32 10.90
N PRO A 100 -0.56 -18.71 9.97
CA PRO A 100 -2.01 -18.85 9.99
C PRO A 100 -2.42 -20.31 9.79
N GLY A 101 -3.51 -20.71 10.44
CA GLY A 101 -4.08 -22.04 10.32
C GLY A 101 -4.57 -22.35 8.88
N LYS A 102 -4.76 -23.63 8.56
CA LYS A 102 -5.19 -24.08 7.22
C LYS A 102 -6.51 -23.44 6.79
N GLN A 103 -7.47 -23.30 7.71
CA GLN A 103 -8.77 -22.71 7.43
C GLN A 103 -8.59 -21.25 6.96
N LEU A 104 -7.95 -20.40 7.75
CA LEU A 104 -7.71 -19.00 7.39
C LEU A 104 -6.93 -18.87 6.08
N ARG A 105 -5.95 -19.75 5.84
CA ARG A 105 -5.24 -19.77 4.56
C ARG A 105 -6.18 -20.02 3.38
N GLY A 106 -7.15 -20.91 3.53
CA GLY A 106 -8.14 -21.20 2.49
C GLY A 106 -9.14 -20.07 2.25
N GLU A 107 -9.40 -19.24 3.27
CA GLU A 107 -10.34 -18.12 3.21
C GLU A 107 -9.76 -16.89 2.46
N ILE A 108 -8.44 -16.77 2.34
CA ILE A 108 -7.73 -15.63 1.72
C ILE A 108 -7.12 -16.06 0.37
N GLU A 109 -7.06 -15.14 -0.58
CA GLU A 109 -6.45 -15.36 -1.89
C GLU A 109 -4.96 -15.73 -1.78
N ASP A 110 -4.53 -16.76 -2.51
CA ASP A 110 -3.17 -17.28 -2.45
C ASP A 110 -2.13 -16.24 -2.89
N SER A 111 -2.45 -15.47 -3.92
CA SER A 111 -1.59 -14.37 -4.41
C SER A 111 -1.35 -13.29 -3.35
N ALA A 112 -2.34 -13.05 -2.48
CA ALA A 112 -2.21 -12.10 -1.39
C ALA A 112 -1.29 -12.64 -0.27
N TRP A 113 -1.35 -13.96 0.02
CA TRP A 113 -0.38 -14.59 0.92
C TRP A 113 1.04 -14.55 0.36
N ASP A 114 1.20 -14.80 -0.94
CA ASP A 114 2.51 -14.81 -1.60
C ASP A 114 3.19 -13.43 -1.58
N ALA A 115 2.41 -12.35 -1.61
CA ALA A 115 2.92 -11.00 -1.46
C ALA A 115 3.65 -10.78 -0.12
N PHE A 116 3.20 -11.42 0.96
CA PHE A 116 3.86 -11.37 2.28
C PHE A 116 4.90 -12.48 2.49
N ARG A 117 5.25 -13.23 1.45
CA ARG A 117 6.26 -14.29 1.54
C ARG A 117 7.66 -13.72 1.32
N TYR A 118 8.55 -13.94 2.27
CA TYR A 118 9.96 -13.61 2.16
C TYR A 118 10.81 -14.71 2.80
N ARG A 119 11.84 -15.19 2.08
CA ARG A 119 12.71 -16.32 2.51
C ARG A 119 11.92 -17.52 3.02
N GLY A 120 10.89 -17.95 2.28
CA GLY A 120 10.08 -19.12 2.57
C GLY A 120 9.10 -18.98 3.75
N LYS A 121 9.05 -17.83 4.44
CA LYS A 121 8.14 -17.57 5.56
C LYS A 121 7.11 -16.51 5.19
N LEU A 122 5.94 -16.54 5.85
CA LEU A 122 4.96 -15.47 5.80
C LEU A 122 5.27 -14.42 6.89
N TRP A 123 5.11 -13.14 6.57
CA TRP A 123 5.48 -12.03 7.47
C TRP A 123 4.33 -11.07 7.74
N GLY A 124 3.15 -11.34 7.21
CA GLY A 124 1.97 -10.51 7.43
C GLY A 124 0.69 -11.24 7.05
N TYR A 125 -0.43 -10.61 7.36
CA TYR A 125 -1.79 -11.06 7.15
C TYR A 125 -2.46 -10.15 6.11
N PRO A 126 -2.80 -10.65 4.91
CA PRO A 126 -3.39 -9.84 3.86
C PRO A 126 -4.81 -9.37 4.19
N LEU A 127 -5.12 -8.10 3.91
CA LEU A 127 -6.47 -7.53 3.99
C LEU A 127 -7.08 -7.30 2.60
N ALA A 128 -6.32 -6.65 1.72
CA ALA A 128 -6.82 -6.24 0.41
C ALA A 128 -5.73 -6.23 -0.64
N ILE A 129 -6.13 -6.52 -1.89
CA ILE A 129 -5.30 -6.38 -3.09
C ILE A 129 -5.56 -4.98 -3.66
N GLU A 130 -4.52 -4.23 -3.91
CA GLU A 130 -4.57 -2.88 -4.43
C GLU A 130 -3.86 -2.80 -5.79
N ALA A 131 -4.51 -2.15 -6.75
CA ALA A 131 -3.86 -1.75 -7.99
C ALA A 131 -4.37 -0.36 -8.37
N ILE A 132 -3.46 0.50 -8.81
CA ILE A 132 -3.85 1.80 -9.33
C ILE A 132 -4.36 1.68 -10.75
N GLY A 133 -5.35 2.52 -11.07
CA GLY A 133 -5.95 2.59 -12.40
C GLY A 133 -6.20 4.04 -12.82
N LEU A 134 -6.76 4.19 -13.99
CA LEU A 134 -7.33 5.44 -14.47
C LEU A 134 -8.72 5.58 -13.85
N ILE A 135 -8.93 6.58 -13.02
CA ILE A 135 -10.24 6.99 -12.51
C ILE A 135 -10.71 8.14 -13.38
N TYR A 136 -11.87 8.02 -14.02
CA TYR A 136 -12.35 9.01 -14.97
C TYR A 136 -13.79 9.45 -14.67
N ASN A 137 -14.06 10.74 -14.83
CA ASN A 137 -15.39 11.34 -14.71
C ASN A 137 -16.19 11.06 -15.98
N LYS A 138 -17.25 10.23 -15.90
CA LYS A 138 -18.06 9.81 -17.04
C LYS A 138 -18.82 10.96 -17.72
N ALA A 139 -19.05 12.06 -17.02
CA ALA A 139 -19.65 13.26 -17.63
C ALA A 139 -18.68 13.97 -18.60
N LEU A 140 -17.36 13.77 -18.44
CA LEU A 140 -16.33 14.40 -19.26
C LEU A 140 -15.65 13.43 -20.23
N VAL A 141 -15.63 12.14 -19.88
CA VAL A 141 -14.95 11.08 -20.63
C VAL A 141 -15.91 9.90 -20.77
N GLN A 142 -16.52 9.75 -21.94
CA GLN A 142 -17.43 8.63 -22.23
C GLN A 142 -16.67 7.31 -22.42
N THR A 143 -15.52 7.38 -23.08
CA THR A 143 -14.64 6.23 -23.33
C THR A 143 -13.24 6.55 -22.85
N PRO A 144 -12.69 5.78 -21.90
CA PRO A 144 -11.33 6.01 -21.42
C PRO A 144 -10.32 5.88 -22.56
N PRO A 145 -9.28 6.76 -22.61
CA PRO A 145 -8.26 6.73 -23.65
C PRO A 145 -7.39 5.49 -23.53
N ALA A 146 -7.05 4.88 -24.66
CA ALA A 146 -6.18 3.69 -24.70
C ALA A 146 -4.70 4.05 -24.58
N THR A 147 -4.30 5.25 -25.05
CA THR A 147 -2.90 5.70 -25.07
C THR A 147 -2.77 7.12 -24.51
N PHE A 148 -1.57 7.49 -24.09
CA PHE A 148 -1.30 8.88 -23.70
C PHE A 148 -1.34 9.86 -24.88
N ASP A 149 -1.21 9.41 -26.13
CA ASP A 149 -1.49 10.24 -27.30
C ASP A 149 -2.98 10.61 -27.38
N ASP A 150 -3.88 9.68 -27.02
CA ASP A 150 -5.31 9.97 -26.91
C ASP A 150 -5.61 10.98 -25.80
N VAL A 151 -4.89 10.87 -24.67
CA VAL A 151 -4.98 11.84 -23.58
C VAL A 151 -4.60 13.25 -24.03
N ILE A 152 -3.49 13.39 -24.78
CA ILE A 152 -3.07 14.70 -25.33
C ILE A 152 -4.14 15.26 -26.26
N ARG A 153 -4.78 14.44 -27.09
CA ARG A 153 -5.89 14.88 -27.97
C ARG A 153 -7.12 15.31 -27.14
N LEU A 154 -7.47 14.54 -26.13
CA LEU A 154 -8.56 14.87 -25.22
C LEU A 154 -8.30 16.18 -24.46
N ASP A 155 -7.08 16.40 -23.97
CA ASP A 155 -6.72 17.65 -23.27
C ASP A 155 -6.98 18.87 -24.14
N LYS A 156 -6.60 18.82 -25.41
CA LYS A 156 -6.88 19.91 -26.37
C LYS A 156 -8.39 20.19 -26.51
N SER A 157 -9.22 19.15 -26.56
CA SER A 157 -10.67 19.32 -26.68
C SER A 157 -11.33 19.90 -25.42
N LEU A 158 -10.74 19.66 -24.24
CA LEU A 158 -11.24 20.17 -22.97
C LEU A 158 -10.78 21.59 -22.64
N GLN A 159 -9.79 22.12 -23.35
CA GLN A 159 -9.27 23.49 -23.12
C GLN A 159 -10.34 24.58 -23.26
N ALA A 160 -11.27 24.43 -24.23
CA ALA A 160 -12.39 25.37 -24.40
C ALA A 160 -13.28 25.44 -23.14
N GLN A 161 -13.36 24.39 -22.38
CA GLN A 161 -14.09 24.30 -21.11
C GLN A 161 -13.21 24.65 -19.88
N ARG A 162 -11.98 25.09 -20.10
CA ARG A 162 -10.97 25.35 -19.04
C ARG A 162 -10.72 24.12 -18.15
N LYS A 163 -10.77 22.91 -18.70
CA LYS A 163 -10.55 21.66 -18.01
C LYS A 163 -9.26 20.99 -18.48
N LYS A 164 -8.71 20.14 -17.65
CA LYS A 164 -7.56 19.27 -17.93
C LYS A 164 -8.02 17.84 -18.15
N ALA A 165 -7.38 17.15 -19.09
CA ALA A 165 -7.71 15.75 -19.34
C ALA A 165 -7.31 14.85 -18.18
N ILE A 166 -6.10 15.03 -17.65
CA ILE A 166 -5.53 14.11 -16.65
C ILE A 166 -4.58 14.81 -15.69
N LEU A 167 -4.54 14.31 -14.47
CA LEU A 167 -3.47 14.61 -13.52
C LEU A 167 -3.19 13.39 -12.63
N TRP A 168 -1.96 13.28 -12.16
CA TRP A 168 -1.54 12.37 -11.08
C TRP A 168 -0.26 12.89 -10.42
N ASP A 169 0.17 12.29 -9.31
CA ASP A 169 1.46 12.61 -8.69
C ASP A 169 2.61 11.95 -9.48
N PHE A 170 2.92 12.54 -10.63
CA PHE A 170 3.79 11.95 -11.64
C PHE A 170 5.26 11.87 -11.24
N ASN A 171 5.68 12.57 -10.19
CA ASN A 171 7.03 12.48 -9.62
C ASN A 171 7.17 11.30 -8.63
N LYS A 172 6.05 10.67 -8.25
CA LYS A 172 6.06 9.45 -7.46
C LYS A 172 6.05 8.22 -8.34
N SER A 173 7.11 7.43 -8.22
CA SER A 173 7.33 6.24 -9.05
C SER A 173 6.17 5.25 -8.96
N PHE A 174 5.52 5.12 -7.80
CA PHE A 174 4.34 4.28 -7.65
C PHE A 174 3.24 4.59 -8.69
N PHE A 175 2.99 5.87 -8.98
CA PHE A 175 1.94 6.29 -9.92
C PHE A 175 2.40 6.35 -11.38
N SER A 176 3.69 6.60 -11.65
CA SER A 176 4.22 6.70 -13.02
C SER A 176 4.83 5.40 -13.54
N TRP A 177 5.22 4.48 -12.65
CA TRP A 177 5.81 3.20 -13.03
C TRP A 177 4.97 2.37 -14.00
N PRO A 178 3.63 2.33 -13.92
CA PRO A 178 2.81 1.53 -14.82
C PRO A 178 3.11 1.77 -16.30
N MET A 179 3.35 3.02 -16.70
CA MET A 179 3.67 3.35 -18.09
C MET A 179 5.06 2.84 -18.51
N LEU A 180 6.05 2.87 -17.60
CA LEU A 180 7.40 2.36 -17.85
C LEU A 180 7.40 0.83 -17.88
N ALA A 181 6.70 0.20 -16.95
CA ALA A 181 6.57 -1.26 -16.87
C ALA A 181 5.83 -1.84 -18.07
N GLY A 182 4.77 -1.18 -18.55
CA GLY A 182 4.07 -1.56 -19.77
C GLY A 182 4.98 -1.54 -20.98
N ALA A 183 5.87 -0.56 -21.07
CA ALA A 183 6.86 -0.43 -22.15
C ALA A 183 8.06 -1.39 -22.00
N GLY A 184 8.05 -2.32 -21.04
CA GLY A 184 9.11 -3.32 -20.86
C GLY A 184 10.15 -2.98 -19.79
N GLY A 185 9.90 -1.96 -18.96
CA GLY A 185 10.67 -1.72 -17.74
C GLY A 185 10.40 -2.79 -16.67
N TYR A 186 11.39 -3.11 -15.86
CA TYR A 186 11.24 -3.94 -14.68
C TYR A 186 12.11 -3.41 -13.53
N VAL A 187 11.67 -3.64 -12.28
CA VAL A 187 12.43 -3.16 -11.12
C VAL A 187 13.67 -4.00 -10.90
N PHE A 188 13.46 -5.30 -10.71
CA PHE A 188 14.51 -6.30 -10.54
C PHE A 188 14.28 -7.48 -11.50
N GLY A 189 15.36 -8.01 -12.06
CA GLY A 189 15.32 -9.27 -12.80
C GLY A 189 15.03 -10.45 -11.87
N ARG A 190 15.18 -11.66 -12.43
CA ARG A 190 15.03 -12.90 -11.66
C ARG A 190 16.23 -13.79 -11.83
N ASP A 191 16.62 -14.45 -10.75
CA ASP A 191 17.64 -15.49 -10.77
C ASP A 191 17.12 -16.78 -11.43
N ALA A 192 17.98 -17.78 -11.58
CA ALA A 192 17.64 -19.08 -12.16
C ALA A 192 16.52 -19.84 -11.38
N ASN A 193 16.28 -19.46 -10.12
CA ASN A 193 15.23 -20.04 -9.28
C ASN A 193 13.93 -19.21 -9.28
N GLY A 194 13.90 -18.12 -10.07
CA GLY A 194 12.75 -17.22 -10.17
C GLY A 194 12.64 -16.19 -9.05
N ASN A 195 13.61 -16.09 -8.14
CA ASN A 195 13.65 -15.05 -7.12
C ASN A 195 14.06 -13.70 -7.70
N LEU A 196 13.62 -12.59 -7.10
CA LEU A 196 14.08 -11.26 -7.49
C LEU A 196 15.60 -11.13 -7.26
N ASP A 197 16.31 -10.68 -8.31
CA ASP A 197 17.75 -10.44 -8.28
C ASP A 197 18.03 -8.93 -8.23
N PRO A 198 18.46 -8.38 -7.10
CA PRO A 198 18.72 -6.95 -6.96
C PRO A 198 19.93 -6.45 -7.77
N HIS A 199 20.72 -7.36 -8.34
CA HIS A 199 21.84 -7.02 -9.22
C HIS A 199 21.43 -6.89 -10.69
N GLN A 200 20.19 -7.23 -11.03
CA GLN A 200 19.62 -7.08 -12.35
C GLN A 200 18.49 -6.06 -12.30
N VAL A 201 18.74 -4.86 -12.81
CA VAL A 201 17.74 -3.79 -12.89
C VAL A 201 17.40 -3.43 -14.32
N GLY A 202 16.14 -3.08 -14.56
CA GLY A 202 15.65 -2.75 -15.91
C GLY A 202 14.79 -1.49 -15.93
N VAL A 203 15.04 -0.54 -15.05
CA VAL A 203 14.36 0.75 -15.03
C VAL A 203 14.74 1.63 -16.22
N ASN A 204 15.84 1.31 -16.90
CA ASN A 204 16.41 2.02 -18.05
C ASN A 204 16.40 1.19 -19.33
N THR A 205 15.52 0.21 -19.48
CA THR A 205 15.35 -0.49 -20.76
C THR A 205 15.01 0.50 -21.87
N PRO A 206 15.28 0.16 -23.15
CA PRO A 206 14.91 1.03 -24.26
C PRO A 206 13.43 1.44 -24.24
N GLY A 207 12.52 0.53 -23.91
CA GLY A 207 11.10 0.81 -23.78
C GLY A 207 10.78 1.73 -22.62
N ALA A 208 11.39 1.54 -21.43
CA ALA A 208 11.22 2.43 -20.30
C ALA A 208 11.69 3.86 -20.61
N ILE A 209 12.79 4.00 -21.36
CA ILE A 209 13.27 5.32 -21.84
C ILE A 209 12.25 5.97 -22.77
N LEU A 210 11.63 5.21 -23.70
CA LEU A 210 10.57 5.72 -24.56
C LEU A 210 9.33 6.16 -23.75
N ALA A 211 8.94 5.41 -22.71
CA ALA A 211 7.88 5.81 -21.80
C ALA A 211 8.24 7.07 -21.01
N GLY A 212 9.48 7.21 -20.59
CA GLY A 212 9.99 8.44 -19.99
C GLY A 212 9.91 9.66 -20.94
N ASN A 213 10.20 9.45 -22.24
CA ASN A 213 10.00 10.49 -23.27
C ASN A 213 8.52 10.88 -23.40
N MET A 214 7.59 9.91 -23.29
CA MET A 214 6.16 10.20 -23.28
C MET A 214 5.78 11.05 -22.06
N LEU A 215 6.29 10.75 -20.87
CA LEU A 215 6.06 11.58 -19.68
C LEU A 215 6.58 13.02 -19.89
N LEU A 216 7.80 13.17 -20.39
CA LEU A 216 8.35 14.50 -20.72
C LEU A 216 7.49 15.22 -21.77
N ARG A 217 6.98 14.52 -22.76
CA ARG A 217 6.07 15.08 -23.78
C ARG A 217 4.75 15.55 -23.18
N LEU A 218 4.18 14.85 -22.22
CA LEU A 218 2.97 15.28 -21.49
C LEU A 218 3.20 16.61 -20.74
N ILE A 219 4.39 16.79 -20.18
CA ILE A 219 4.78 18.06 -19.52
C ILE A 219 4.99 19.17 -20.59
N THR A 220 5.78 18.89 -21.62
CA THR A 220 6.15 19.92 -22.62
C THR A 220 5.01 20.31 -23.53
N SER A 221 4.00 19.45 -23.74
CA SER A 221 2.76 19.78 -24.43
C SER A 221 1.78 20.61 -23.58
N GLY A 222 2.06 20.78 -22.30
CA GLY A 222 1.17 21.45 -21.34
C GLY A 222 -0.05 20.58 -20.92
N THR A 223 -0.11 19.31 -21.32
CA THR A 223 -1.15 18.38 -20.84
C THR A 223 -1.06 18.18 -19.33
N LEU A 224 0.15 18.02 -18.81
CA LEU A 224 0.43 18.01 -17.37
C LEU A 224 1.07 19.33 -16.93
N PRO A 225 0.55 20.00 -15.89
CA PRO A 225 1.19 21.16 -15.32
C PRO A 225 2.46 20.73 -14.54
N LYS A 226 3.50 21.56 -14.59
CA LYS A 226 4.72 21.31 -13.80
C LYS A 226 4.42 21.36 -12.30
N GLY A 227 5.03 20.44 -11.54
CA GLY A 227 5.03 20.47 -10.08
C GLY A 227 3.71 20.06 -9.40
N ALA A 228 2.72 19.56 -10.15
CA ALA A 228 1.48 19.09 -9.56
C ALA A 228 1.70 17.83 -8.69
N ARG A 229 0.99 17.79 -7.56
CA ARG A 229 1.08 16.74 -6.55
C ARG A 229 -0.27 16.08 -6.31
N TYR A 230 -0.31 15.07 -5.46
CA TYR A 230 -1.49 14.28 -5.16
C TYR A 230 -2.69 15.14 -4.70
N ALA A 231 -2.47 16.12 -3.84
CA ALA A 231 -3.55 16.99 -3.33
C ALA A 231 -4.21 17.84 -4.43
N GLU A 232 -3.44 18.38 -5.38
CA GLU A 232 -3.97 19.12 -6.52
C GLU A 232 -4.77 18.22 -7.45
N MET A 233 -4.30 16.99 -7.65
CA MET A 233 -5.01 15.97 -8.43
C MET A 233 -6.39 15.67 -7.83
N GLU A 234 -6.45 15.28 -6.55
CA GLU A 234 -7.72 14.96 -5.89
C GLU A 234 -8.68 16.15 -5.86
N SER A 235 -8.18 17.32 -5.49
CA SER A 235 -8.95 18.53 -5.41
C SER A 235 -9.52 18.93 -6.78
N GLY A 236 -8.69 18.93 -7.83
CA GLY A 236 -9.13 19.26 -9.19
C GLY A 236 -10.12 18.26 -9.77
N PHE A 237 -9.95 16.95 -9.50
CA PHE A 237 -10.91 15.93 -9.89
C PHE A 237 -12.24 16.11 -9.17
N SER A 238 -12.21 16.33 -7.86
CA SER A 238 -13.42 16.55 -7.05
C SER A 238 -14.22 17.77 -7.45
N ARG A 239 -13.58 18.82 -8.00
CA ARG A 239 -14.27 20.00 -8.55
C ARG A 239 -14.69 19.82 -10.02
N GLY A 240 -14.38 18.68 -10.65
CA GLY A 240 -14.64 18.44 -12.07
C GLY A 240 -13.81 19.33 -13.03
N GLU A 241 -12.67 19.84 -12.56
CA GLU A 241 -11.69 20.60 -13.35
C GLU A 241 -10.72 19.68 -14.08
N ILE A 242 -10.51 18.49 -13.55
CA ILE A 242 -9.67 17.41 -14.09
C ILE A 242 -10.59 16.25 -14.45
N ALA A 243 -10.53 15.80 -15.70
CA ALA A 243 -11.42 14.76 -16.19
C ALA A 243 -11.00 13.35 -15.76
N MET A 244 -9.71 13.12 -15.55
CA MET A 244 -9.16 11.81 -15.17
C MET A 244 -8.02 11.96 -14.17
N MET A 245 -7.85 10.95 -13.32
CA MET A 245 -6.69 10.84 -12.42
C MET A 245 -6.17 9.41 -12.37
N ILE A 246 -4.87 9.25 -12.09
CA ILE A 246 -4.27 7.94 -11.80
C ILE A 246 -4.20 7.80 -10.29
N SER A 247 -4.98 6.90 -9.73
CA SER A 247 -5.02 6.62 -8.29
C SER A 247 -5.59 5.23 -8.00
N GLY A 248 -5.71 4.89 -6.74
CA GLY A 248 -6.25 3.62 -6.27
C GLY A 248 -7.63 3.76 -5.61
N PRO A 249 -8.15 2.65 -5.06
CA PRO A 249 -9.47 2.61 -4.42
C PRO A 249 -9.67 3.62 -3.29
N TRP A 250 -8.62 3.99 -2.61
CA TRP A 250 -8.66 5.01 -1.54
C TRP A 250 -9.15 6.39 -1.99
N ALA A 251 -9.06 6.71 -3.29
CA ALA A 251 -9.56 7.97 -3.84
C ALA A 251 -11.06 7.92 -4.19
N TRP A 252 -11.71 6.75 -4.20
CA TRP A 252 -13.10 6.60 -4.64
C TRP A 252 -14.09 7.28 -3.72
N ASP A 253 -13.83 7.26 -2.41
CA ASP A 253 -14.72 7.89 -1.43
C ASP A 253 -14.82 9.40 -1.64
N ASN A 254 -13.69 10.06 -1.92
CA ASN A 254 -13.66 11.49 -2.22
C ASN A 254 -14.44 11.81 -3.51
N ALA A 255 -14.30 10.99 -4.56
CA ALA A 255 -15.09 11.13 -5.79
C ALA A 255 -16.59 10.96 -5.55
N LYS A 256 -16.98 9.96 -4.74
CA LYS A 256 -18.39 9.73 -4.35
C LYS A 256 -18.96 10.90 -3.55
N ARG A 257 -18.23 11.40 -2.55
CA ARG A 257 -18.65 12.57 -1.76
C ARG A 257 -18.79 13.83 -2.60
N SER A 258 -18.03 13.94 -3.68
CA SER A 258 -18.10 15.04 -4.64
C SER A 258 -19.19 14.82 -5.71
N HIS A 259 -20.02 13.79 -5.58
CA HIS A 259 -21.11 13.44 -6.51
C HIS A 259 -20.64 13.23 -7.96
N ILE A 260 -19.40 12.73 -8.14
CA ILE A 260 -18.88 12.39 -9.46
C ILE A 260 -19.23 10.94 -9.81
N ASP A 261 -19.99 10.74 -10.90
CA ASP A 261 -20.11 9.41 -11.51
C ASP A 261 -18.82 9.09 -12.24
N PHE A 262 -18.03 8.20 -11.66
CA PHE A 262 -16.73 7.83 -12.20
C PHE A 262 -16.68 6.37 -12.65
N GLY A 263 -15.74 6.08 -13.51
CA GLY A 263 -15.36 4.73 -13.88
C GLY A 263 -13.89 4.47 -13.53
N VAL A 264 -13.53 3.20 -13.52
CA VAL A 264 -12.15 2.72 -13.36
C VAL A 264 -11.76 1.96 -14.61
N ALA A 265 -10.58 2.25 -15.15
CA ALA A 265 -10.04 1.62 -16.35
C ALA A 265 -8.52 1.40 -16.24
N PRO A 266 -7.91 0.57 -17.09
CA PRO A 266 -6.45 0.51 -17.19
C PRO A 266 -5.83 1.88 -17.49
N ILE A 267 -4.65 2.13 -16.96
CA ILE A 267 -3.87 3.35 -17.25
C ILE A 267 -3.50 3.35 -18.74
N PRO A 268 -3.62 4.49 -19.45
CA PRO A 268 -3.28 4.59 -20.86
C PRO A 268 -1.86 4.08 -21.14
N ALA A 269 -1.67 3.44 -22.29
CA ALA A 269 -0.36 2.96 -22.71
C ALA A 269 0.57 4.12 -23.10
N ALA A 270 1.82 4.05 -22.68
CA ALA A 270 2.86 5.00 -23.14
C ALA A 270 3.26 4.76 -24.59
N LEU A 271 3.22 3.50 -25.04
CA LEU A 271 3.53 3.07 -26.38
C LEU A 271 2.36 2.24 -26.92
N PRO A 272 1.92 2.45 -28.17
CA PRO A 272 0.87 1.64 -28.78
C PRO A 272 1.20 0.14 -28.73
N GLY A 273 0.23 -0.69 -28.35
CA GLY A 273 0.41 -2.15 -28.22
C GLY A 273 1.11 -2.59 -26.93
N HIS A 274 1.50 -1.66 -26.05
CA HIS A 274 2.19 -1.93 -24.80
C HIS A 274 1.34 -1.44 -23.61
N PRO A 275 0.32 -2.19 -23.17
CA PRO A 275 -0.57 -1.76 -22.08
C PRO A 275 0.22 -1.52 -20.81
N SER A 276 -0.13 -0.46 -20.08
CA SER A 276 0.49 -0.12 -18.81
C SER A 276 0.28 -1.25 -17.80
N LYS A 277 1.29 -1.47 -16.93
CA LYS A 277 1.29 -2.54 -15.92
C LYS A 277 1.42 -1.93 -14.54
N SER A 278 0.32 -1.82 -13.82
CA SER A 278 0.30 -1.28 -12.46
C SER A 278 1.05 -2.18 -11.49
N PHE A 279 1.65 -1.59 -10.48
CA PHE A 279 2.04 -2.36 -9.31
C PHE A 279 0.80 -2.96 -8.65
N VAL A 280 0.91 -4.22 -8.29
CA VAL A 280 -0.05 -4.89 -7.42
C VAL A 280 0.50 -4.83 -6.01
N GLY A 281 -0.15 -4.06 -5.16
CA GLY A 281 0.08 -4.00 -3.73
C GLY A 281 -0.85 -4.95 -2.99
N VAL A 282 -0.44 -5.38 -1.82
CA VAL A 282 -1.33 -6.06 -0.88
C VAL A 282 -1.23 -5.37 0.46
N LEU A 283 -2.28 -4.66 0.82
CA LEU A 283 -2.42 -4.13 2.17
C LEU A 283 -2.59 -5.30 3.14
N GLY A 284 -1.83 -5.28 4.23
CA GLY A 284 -1.95 -6.29 5.26
C GLY A 284 -1.36 -5.82 6.58
N CYS A 285 -1.50 -6.62 7.62
CA CYS A 285 -1.04 -6.29 8.96
C CYS A 285 0.10 -7.22 9.39
N MET A 286 1.15 -6.63 9.93
CA MET A 286 2.36 -7.30 10.43
C MET A 286 2.47 -7.11 11.94
N ILE A 287 2.98 -8.11 12.64
CA ILE A 287 3.18 -8.06 14.09
C ILE A 287 4.61 -7.61 14.38
N ALA A 288 4.77 -6.55 15.17
CA ALA A 288 6.06 -6.00 15.53
C ALA A 288 6.84 -6.93 16.46
N ALA A 289 8.16 -7.05 16.22
CA ALA A 289 9.01 -7.96 16.98
C ALA A 289 9.10 -7.63 18.48
N PRO A 290 9.17 -6.37 18.96
CA PRO A 290 9.22 -6.03 20.37
C PRO A 290 7.87 -6.13 21.09
N SER A 291 6.75 -6.33 20.38
CA SER A 291 5.42 -6.47 21.01
C SER A 291 5.45 -7.48 22.16
N LYS A 292 4.84 -7.14 23.27
CA LYS A 292 4.68 -8.03 24.44
C LYS A 292 3.36 -8.81 24.40
N VAL A 293 2.47 -8.48 23.46
CA VAL A 293 1.12 -9.03 23.31
C VAL A 293 0.90 -9.71 21.96
N LYS A 294 1.93 -10.38 21.44
CA LYS A 294 1.91 -11.02 20.10
C LYS A 294 0.77 -12.02 19.92
N ASP A 295 0.41 -12.76 20.97
CA ASP A 295 -0.67 -13.73 20.89
C ASP A 295 -2.03 -13.03 20.81
N ILE A 296 -2.21 -11.93 21.52
CA ILE A 296 -3.39 -11.08 21.42
C ILE A 296 -3.46 -10.41 20.04
N ALA A 297 -2.33 -9.93 19.53
CA ALA A 297 -2.25 -9.38 18.18
C ALA A 297 -2.65 -10.41 17.12
N ARG A 298 -2.20 -11.66 17.25
CA ARG A 298 -2.59 -12.77 16.38
C ARG A 298 -4.08 -13.06 16.49
N GLU A 299 -4.60 -13.20 17.71
CA GLU A 299 -6.03 -13.44 17.97
C GLU A 299 -6.90 -12.35 17.33
N PHE A 300 -6.54 -11.08 17.55
CA PHE A 300 -7.24 -9.96 16.95
C PHE A 300 -7.25 -10.05 15.41
N ILE A 301 -6.09 -10.30 14.78
CA ILE A 301 -6.02 -10.34 13.32
C ILE A 301 -6.78 -11.55 12.75
N GLU A 302 -6.51 -12.76 13.26
CA GLU A 302 -7.02 -13.99 12.66
C GLU A 302 -8.52 -14.20 12.91
N ASN A 303 -9.00 -13.86 14.11
CA ASN A 303 -10.35 -14.18 14.53
C ASN A 303 -11.34 -12.99 14.53
N TYR A 304 -10.84 -11.76 14.37
CA TYR A 304 -11.68 -10.56 14.27
C TYR A 304 -11.44 -9.77 13.00
N LEU A 305 -10.20 -9.27 12.77
CA LEU A 305 -9.91 -8.34 11.69
C LEU A 305 -10.18 -8.92 10.30
N LEU A 306 -9.73 -10.16 10.05
CA LEU A 306 -9.85 -10.80 8.72
C LEU A 306 -11.23 -11.42 8.43
N LYS A 307 -12.20 -11.27 9.33
CA LYS A 307 -13.56 -11.72 9.09
C LYS A 307 -14.31 -10.80 8.13
N PRO A 308 -15.19 -11.31 7.27
CA PRO A 308 -15.96 -10.49 6.32
C PRO A 308 -16.66 -9.30 6.99
N GLU A 309 -17.24 -9.49 8.17
CA GLU A 309 -17.97 -8.44 8.91
C GLU A 309 -17.06 -7.27 9.28
N SER A 310 -15.85 -7.55 9.74
CA SER A 310 -14.85 -6.52 10.09
C SER A 310 -14.32 -5.81 8.85
N LEU A 311 -14.05 -6.55 7.78
CA LEU A 311 -13.62 -5.97 6.51
C LEU A 311 -14.69 -5.05 5.91
N LYS A 312 -15.98 -5.37 6.08
CA LYS A 312 -17.10 -4.49 5.70
C LYS A 312 -17.08 -3.18 6.49
N ILE A 313 -16.82 -3.22 7.79
CA ILE A 313 -16.72 -2.03 8.63
C ILE A 313 -15.57 -1.12 8.17
N ILE A 314 -14.41 -1.69 7.85
CA ILE A 314 -13.27 -0.93 7.34
C ILE A 314 -13.56 -0.38 5.95
N ASN A 315 -14.10 -1.21 5.05
CA ASN A 315 -14.44 -0.80 3.68
C ASN A 315 -15.51 0.29 3.61
N ALA A 316 -16.40 0.36 4.60
CA ALA A 316 -17.40 1.42 4.73
C ALA A 316 -16.80 2.76 5.20
N ASP A 317 -15.63 2.75 5.85
CA ASP A 317 -14.89 3.96 6.21
C ASP A 317 -14.05 4.45 5.01
N VAL A 318 -13.21 3.59 4.47
CA VAL A 318 -12.44 3.84 3.24
C VAL A 318 -12.44 2.58 2.37
N PRO A 319 -12.74 2.70 1.06
CA PRO A 319 -12.73 1.55 0.17
C PRO A 319 -11.40 0.80 0.17
N LEU A 320 -11.44 -0.47 0.53
CA LEU A 320 -10.26 -1.36 0.58
C LEU A 320 -9.72 -1.73 -0.81
N GLY A 321 -10.50 -1.55 -1.87
CA GLY A 321 -10.20 -2.12 -3.17
C GLY A 321 -10.73 -3.54 -3.28
N VAL A 322 -9.89 -4.49 -3.68
CA VAL A 322 -10.28 -5.90 -3.80
C VAL A 322 -9.97 -6.62 -2.49
N PRO A 323 -10.98 -7.01 -1.68
CA PRO A 323 -10.72 -7.78 -0.47
C PRO A 323 -9.91 -9.04 -0.75
N ALA A 324 -8.90 -9.32 0.07
CA ALA A 324 -8.16 -10.57 -0.01
C ALA A 324 -8.98 -11.76 0.49
N ASN A 325 -9.99 -11.53 1.34
CA ASN A 325 -10.93 -12.54 1.79
C ASN A 325 -11.90 -12.93 0.66
N LYS A 326 -11.87 -14.20 0.25
CA LYS A 326 -12.65 -14.75 -0.88
C LYS A 326 -14.15 -14.58 -0.71
N ALA A 327 -14.66 -14.78 0.49
CA ALA A 327 -16.10 -14.65 0.76
C ALA A 327 -16.55 -13.19 0.62
N TYR A 328 -15.81 -12.25 1.19
CA TYR A 328 -16.13 -10.84 1.07
C TYR A 328 -15.93 -10.33 -0.36
N TYR A 329 -14.89 -10.79 -1.08
CA TYR A 329 -14.73 -10.47 -2.49
C TYR A 329 -15.94 -10.92 -3.32
N ALA A 330 -16.47 -12.12 -3.08
CA ALA A 330 -17.64 -12.64 -3.80
C ALA A 330 -18.87 -11.74 -3.64
N GLU A 331 -19.07 -11.12 -2.48
CA GLU A 331 -20.15 -10.16 -2.25
C GLU A 331 -19.97 -8.85 -3.07
N LEU A 332 -18.73 -8.42 -3.29
CA LEU A 332 -18.40 -7.19 -4.01
C LEU A 332 -18.15 -7.40 -5.52
N ALA A 333 -18.12 -8.66 -6.00
CA ALA A 333 -17.75 -8.99 -7.38
C ALA A 333 -18.69 -8.37 -8.44
N ALA A 334 -19.91 -7.96 -8.07
CA ALA A 334 -20.84 -7.24 -8.93
C ALA A 334 -20.48 -5.76 -9.13
N ASP A 335 -19.73 -5.14 -8.22
CA ASP A 335 -19.30 -3.74 -8.32
C ASP A 335 -18.33 -3.55 -9.51
N PRO A 336 -18.65 -2.67 -10.48
CA PRO A 336 -17.80 -2.47 -11.66
C PRO A 336 -16.41 -1.92 -11.33
N HIS A 337 -16.25 -1.14 -10.26
CA HIS A 337 -14.96 -0.59 -9.84
C HIS A 337 -14.07 -1.69 -9.26
N ILE A 338 -14.64 -2.58 -8.44
CA ILE A 338 -13.93 -3.75 -7.88
C ILE A 338 -13.49 -4.70 -9.01
N ARG A 339 -14.39 -5.00 -9.97
CA ARG A 339 -14.04 -5.84 -11.13
C ARG A 339 -12.92 -5.22 -11.97
N ALA A 340 -13.02 -3.93 -12.28
CA ALA A 340 -11.99 -3.24 -13.06
C ALA A 340 -10.64 -3.25 -12.33
N THR A 341 -10.64 -3.01 -11.02
CA THR A 341 -9.41 -3.04 -10.21
C THR A 341 -8.81 -4.45 -10.16
N MET A 342 -9.63 -5.49 -10.02
CA MET A 342 -9.15 -6.88 -10.07
C MET A 342 -8.56 -7.23 -11.43
N GLU A 343 -9.18 -6.77 -12.52
CA GLU A 343 -8.66 -6.98 -13.88
C GLU A 343 -7.32 -6.27 -14.09
N ILE A 344 -7.18 -5.03 -13.60
CA ILE A 344 -5.90 -4.30 -13.60
C ILE A 344 -4.86 -5.07 -12.80
N ALA A 345 -5.22 -5.59 -11.63
CA ALA A 345 -4.31 -6.35 -10.78
C ALA A 345 -3.83 -7.66 -11.44
N ARG A 346 -4.73 -8.38 -12.15
CA ARG A 346 -4.36 -9.61 -12.89
C ARG A 346 -3.31 -9.39 -13.97
N HIS A 347 -3.30 -8.22 -14.60
CA HIS A 347 -2.33 -7.83 -15.63
C HIS A 347 -1.17 -6.98 -15.09
N GLY A 348 -1.20 -6.69 -13.79
CA GLY A 348 -0.20 -5.92 -13.09
C GLY A 348 1.07 -6.68 -12.77
N VAL A 349 1.97 -6.03 -12.07
CA VAL A 349 3.24 -6.60 -11.60
C VAL A 349 3.27 -6.48 -10.07
N PRO A 350 3.51 -7.56 -9.32
CA PRO A 350 3.66 -7.44 -7.86
C PRO A 350 4.75 -6.43 -7.50
N ALA A 351 4.47 -5.55 -6.56
CA ALA A 351 5.49 -4.66 -6.01
C ALA A 351 6.60 -5.50 -5.37
N PRO A 352 7.88 -5.15 -5.57
CA PRO A 352 8.97 -5.97 -5.06
C PRO A 352 8.99 -5.97 -3.52
N ASN A 353 9.08 -7.16 -2.95
CA ASN A 353 9.15 -7.37 -1.51
C ASN A 353 10.54 -7.90 -1.11
N ILE A 354 11.57 -7.11 -1.38
CA ILE A 354 12.95 -7.39 -0.95
C ILE A 354 13.56 -6.13 -0.32
N PRO A 355 14.57 -6.24 0.54
CA PRO A 355 15.18 -5.10 1.22
C PRO A 355 15.65 -3.98 0.30
N GLU A 356 16.10 -4.35 -0.89
CA GLU A 356 16.61 -3.43 -1.92
C GLU A 356 15.50 -2.60 -2.59
N ALA A 357 14.22 -2.94 -2.40
CA ALA A 357 13.08 -2.19 -2.97
C ALA A 357 13.08 -0.70 -2.57
N GLY A 358 13.57 -0.38 -1.36
CA GLY A 358 13.73 1.00 -0.92
C GLY A 358 14.60 1.85 -1.87
N ARG A 359 15.64 1.25 -2.47
CA ARG A 359 16.50 1.94 -3.44
C ARG A 359 15.77 2.30 -4.72
N PHE A 360 14.87 1.42 -5.17
CA PHE A 360 14.03 1.70 -6.35
C PHE A 360 13.18 2.96 -6.13
N TRP A 361 12.43 3.04 -5.04
CA TRP A 361 11.56 4.17 -4.78
C TRP A 361 12.34 5.49 -4.78
N THR A 362 13.43 5.56 -4.03
CA THR A 362 14.26 6.76 -3.93
C THR A 362 14.90 7.14 -5.26
N ALA A 363 15.46 6.17 -5.97
CA ALA A 363 16.17 6.43 -7.23
C ALA A 363 15.22 6.86 -8.34
N MET A 364 14.03 6.25 -8.42
CA MET A 364 13.05 6.54 -9.46
C MET A 364 12.30 7.83 -9.21
N ASP A 365 11.92 8.16 -7.97
CA ASP A 365 11.30 9.45 -7.64
C ASP A 365 12.24 10.60 -8.07
N ALA A 366 13.53 10.51 -7.74
CA ALA A 366 14.51 11.50 -8.15
C ALA A 366 14.69 11.58 -9.69
N ALA A 367 14.64 10.44 -10.39
CA ALA A 367 14.74 10.41 -11.84
C ALA A 367 13.51 11.05 -12.52
N LEU A 368 12.31 10.72 -12.04
CA LEU A 368 11.07 11.31 -12.55
C LEU A 368 11.03 12.83 -12.33
N GLU A 369 11.45 13.28 -11.16
CA GLU A 369 11.55 14.72 -10.87
C GLU A 369 12.55 15.43 -11.81
N ALA A 370 13.71 14.83 -12.06
CA ALA A 370 14.71 15.37 -12.99
C ALA A 370 14.17 15.44 -14.44
N ILE A 371 13.40 14.44 -14.88
CA ILE A 371 12.76 14.40 -16.20
C ILE A 371 11.69 15.50 -16.30
N THR A 372 10.77 15.57 -15.35
CA THR A 372 9.60 16.46 -15.42
C THR A 372 9.96 17.92 -15.22
N ASN A 373 11.05 18.21 -14.50
CA ASN A 373 11.62 19.56 -14.36
C ASN A 373 12.51 19.96 -15.56
N GLY A 374 12.79 19.03 -16.49
CA GLY A 374 13.66 19.26 -17.65
C GLY A 374 15.14 19.37 -17.30
N GLN A 375 15.56 18.84 -16.16
CA GLN A 375 16.95 18.88 -15.68
C GLN A 375 17.82 17.81 -16.36
N GLN A 376 17.23 16.68 -16.71
CA GLN A 376 17.90 15.56 -17.38
C GLN A 376 17.02 15.00 -18.50
N SER A 377 17.67 14.44 -19.52
CA SER A 377 16.95 13.61 -20.49
C SER A 377 16.39 12.34 -19.81
N PRO A 378 15.27 11.78 -20.28
CA PRO A 378 14.76 10.51 -19.76
C PRO A 378 15.81 9.39 -19.75
N ARG A 379 16.66 9.32 -20.77
CA ARG A 379 17.78 8.36 -20.86
C ARG A 379 18.76 8.54 -19.70
N ASP A 380 19.24 9.77 -19.49
CA ASP A 380 20.27 10.03 -18.48
C ASP A 380 19.71 9.86 -17.07
N ALA A 381 18.49 10.33 -16.82
CA ALA A 381 17.81 10.20 -15.53
C ALA A 381 17.59 8.71 -15.16
N LEU A 382 17.09 7.90 -16.10
CA LEU A 382 16.84 6.47 -15.86
C LEU A 382 18.13 5.65 -15.76
N ASN A 383 19.18 5.98 -16.53
CA ASN A 383 20.51 5.39 -16.37
C ASN A 383 21.09 5.73 -14.98
N GLY A 384 20.94 6.98 -14.55
CA GLY A 384 21.32 7.39 -13.20
C GLY A 384 20.55 6.66 -12.10
N ALA A 385 19.25 6.42 -12.30
CA ALA A 385 18.44 5.63 -11.37
C ALA A 385 18.94 4.18 -11.31
N ALA A 386 19.17 3.52 -12.44
CA ALA A 386 19.72 2.17 -12.49
C ALA A 386 21.06 2.07 -11.75
N ALA A 387 21.97 3.02 -11.98
CA ALA A 387 23.25 3.08 -11.28
C ALA A 387 23.09 3.21 -9.76
N ARG A 388 22.17 4.08 -9.28
CA ARG A 388 21.88 4.22 -7.85
C ARG A 388 21.25 2.96 -7.23
N MET A 389 20.42 2.24 -7.96
CA MET A 389 19.84 0.98 -7.47
C MET A 389 20.90 -0.12 -7.33
N LEU A 390 21.89 -0.15 -8.19
CA LEU A 390 23.00 -1.11 -8.18
C LEU A 390 24.14 -0.74 -7.21
N ALA A 391 24.20 0.50 -6.75
CA ALA A 391 25.21 0.94 -5.79
C ALA A 391 25.08 0.16 -4.47
N ARG A 392 26.24 -0.27 -3.92
CA ARG A 392 26.33 -1.05 -2.68
C ARG A 392 26.15 -0.18 -1.45
#